data_e42a8953c49802153e5bc53afbcf6f7c
#
_entry.id   e42a8953c49802153e5bc53afbcf6f7c
#
_cell.length_a   1.000
_cell.length_b   1.000
_cell.length_c   1.000
_cell.angle_alpha   90.00
_cell.angle_beta   90.00
_cell.angle_gamma   90.00
#
_symmetry.space_group_name_H-M   'P 1'
#
loop_
_entity.id
_entity.type
_entity.pdbx_description
1 polymer ?
#
loop_
_entity_poly.entity_id
_entity_poly.type
_entity_poly.pdbx_seq_one_letter_code
_entity_poly.pdbx_strand_id
1 'polypeptide(L)'
;MAAPELAARLAAGGAALFPTDTLPALAARPLDAAQIWRLKRRPADKPLILMAADQSQLADVLGMAWRAEWLELAAAVWPGAVTLVLPAKGDWAEALHPGGGSLGLRIPACAEARELLRHSGPLATTSVNRSGELAASSAAEAAAIFPQLPLLGPLPWPAAAGIASRVLAWRDGDWQLLRGAAWPPQVGGRPG
;
A
#
# COMPACT_ATOMS: atom_id res chain seq x y z
N MET A 1 19.94 2.08 -1.14
CA MET A 1 19.99 2.08 -2.63
C MET A 1 19.21 3.27 -3.13
N ALA A 2 19.57 3.85 -4.27
CA ALA A 2 18.76 4.88 -4.93
C ALA A 2 17.46 4.28 -5.50
N ALA A 3 16.43 5.11 -5.74
CA ALA A 3 15.13 4.65 -6.21
C ALA A 3 15.18 3.89 -7.56
N PRO A 4 15.92 4.36 -8.59
CA PRO A 4 16.02 3.61 -9.85
C PRO A 4 16.68 2.24 -9.69
N GLU A 5 17.73 2.16 -8.86
CA GLU A 5 18.43 0.91 -8.59
C GLU A 5 17.56 -0.10 -7.85
N LEU A 6 16.79 0.37 -6.84
CA LEU A 6 15.88 -0.47 -6.10
C LEU A 6 14.70 -0.94 -6.98
N ALA A 7 14.21 -0.06 -7.87
CA ALA A 7 13.19 -0.43 -8.86
C ALA A 7 13.68 -1.53 -9.81
N ALA A 8 14.93 -1.47 -10.25
CA ALA A 8 15.52 -2.53 -11.07
C ALA A 8 15.61 -3.88 -10.32
N ARG A 9 15.94 -3.85 -9.02
CA ARG A 9 15.91 -5.05 -8.15
C ARG A 9 14.52 -5.64 -8.02
N LEU A 10 13.51 -4.79 -7.83
CA LEU A 10 12.10 -5.21 -7.79
C LEU A 10 11.68 -5.81 -9.15
N ALA A 11 12.07 -5.19 -10.26
CA ALA A 11 11.78 -5.69 -11.61
C ALA A 11 12.38 -7.07 -11.87
N ALA A 12 13.51 -7.39 -11.25
CA ALA A 12 14.14 -8.71 -11.30
C ALA A 12 13.49 -9.75 -10.37
N GLY A 13 12.33 -9.45 -9.75
CA GLY A 13 11.59 -10.38 -8.89
C GLY A 13 11.97 -10.31 -7.41
N GLY A 14 12.72 -9.28 -6.99
CA GLY A 14 13.10 -9.07 -5.59
C GLY A 14 12.00 -8.47 -4.72
N ALA A 15 12.25 -8.46 -3.41
CA ALA A 15 11.50 -7.65 -2.45
C ALA A 15 12.40 -6.54 -1.88
N ALA A 16 11.80 -5.48 -1.36
CA ALA A 16 12.50 -4.32 -0.83
C ALA A 16 11.77 -3.67 0.34
N LEU A 17 12.51 -2.83 1.08
CA LEU A 17 12.01 -2.05 2.21
C LEU A 17 12.11 -0.57 1.90
N PHE A 18 11.05 0.21 2.20
CA PHE A 18 11.05 1.65 2.00
C PHE A 18 10.18 2.40 3.02
N PRO A 19 10.45 3.70 3.26
CA PRO A 19 9.64 4.51 4.17
C PRO A 19 8.27 4.80 3.60
N THR A 20 7.30 5.07 4.47
CA THR A 20 6.04 5.73 4.12
C THR A 20 5.69 6.77 5.18
N ASP A 21 4.67 7.57 4.92
CA ASP A 21 4.10 8.53 5.87
C ASP A 21 3.43 7.87 7.09
N THR A 22 3.26 6.55 7.11
CA THR A 22 2.62 5.79 8.20
C THR A 22 3.60 4.85 8.90
N LEU A 23 3.88 3.70 8.31
CA LEU A 23 4.83 2.69 8.75
C LEU A 23 5.71 2.29 7.57
N PRO A 24 6.97 1.91 7.77
CA PRO A 24 7.79 1.32 6.72
C PRO A 24 7.10 0.17 6.01
N ALA A 25 7.32 0.07 4.71
CA ALA A 25 6.71 -0.94 3.84
C ALA A 25 7.71 -2.00 3.40
N LEU A 26 7.28 -3.26 3.46
CA LEU A 26 7.83 -4.39 2.72
C LEU A 26 7.06 -4.51 1.41
N ALA A 27 7.77 -4.57 0.29
CA ALA A 27 7.17 -4.55 -1.03
C ALA A 27 7.78 -5.56 -2.00
N ALA A 28 6.97 -5.93 -2.99
CA ALA A 28 7.36 -6.66 -4.19
C ALA A 28 6.46 -6.22 -5.35
N ARG A 29 6.77 -6.63 -6.59
CA ARG A 29 5.82 -6.45 -7.69
C ARG A 29 4.54 -7.26 -7.41
N PRO A 30 3.38 -6.83 -7.95
CA PRO A 30 2.12 -7.56 -7.76
C PRO A 30 2.20 -9.05 -8.09
N LEU A 31 2.81 -9.42 -9.22
CA LEU A 31 2.97 -10.82 -9.64
C LEU A 31 3.97 -11.62 -8.77
N ASP A 32 4.81 -10.95 -8.02
CA ASP A 32 5.77 -11.55 -7.08
C ASP A 32 5.26 -11.48 -5.62
N ALA A 33 4.02 -11.10 -5.39
CA ALA A 33 3.43 -10.87 -4.06
C ALA A 33 3.51 -12.08 -3.13
N ALA A 34 3.51 -13.29 -3.67
CA ALA A 34 3.63 -14.53 -2.91
C ALA A 34 4.86 -14.57 -1.97
N GLN A 35 5.95 -13.89 -2.34
CA GLN A 35 7.14 -13.82 -1.48
C GLN A 35 6.90 -13.00 -0.20
N ILE A 36 5.99 -12.01 -0.22
CA ILE A 36 5.66 -11.19 0.95
C ILE A 36 5.03 -12.07 2.05
N TRP A 37 4.07 -12.91 1.71
CA TRP A 37 3.47 -13.83 2.69
C TRP A 37 4.51 -14.78 3.28
N ARG A 38 5.39 -15.34 2.45
CA ARG A 38 6.49 -16.20 2.91
C ARG A 38 7.45 -15.46 3.85
N LEU A 39 7.91 -14.26 3.47
CA LEU A 39 8.81 -13.43 4.27
C LEU A 39 8.19 -13.08 5.62
N LYS A 40 6.91 -12.73 5.64
CA LYS A 40 6.19 -12.37 6.88
C LYS A 40 5.73 -13.58 7.69
N ARG A 41 5.78 -14.79 7.17
CA ARG A 41 5.09 -15.97 7.73
C ARG A 41 3.61 -15.65 7.95
N ARG A 42 2.98 -15.01 6.96
CA ARG A 42 1.61 -14.50 7.00
C ARG A 42 0.70 -15.44 6.21
N PRO A 43 -0.51 -15.76 6.71
CA PRO A 43 -1.51 -16.49 5.92
C PRO A 43 -1.84 -15.74 4.61
N ALA A 44 -1.95 -16.50 3.51
CA ALA A 44 -2.18 -15.92 2.18
C ALA A 44 -3.58 -15.32 1.98
N ASP A 45 -4.53 -15.67 2.87
CA ASP A 45 -5.88 -15.10 2.93
C ASP A 45 -5.91 -13.64 3.43
N LYS A 46 -4.81 -13.14 4.00
CA LYS A 46 -4.71 -11.74 4.43
C LYS A 46 -4.27 -10.86 3.27
N PRO A 47 -5.11 -9.92 2.78
CA PRO A 47 -4.82 -9.14 1.59
C PRO A 47 -3.60 -8.24 1.77
N LEU A 48 -2.93 -7.95 0.65
CA LEU A 48 -1.90 -6.93 0.52
C LEU A 48 -2.50 -5.65 -0.04
N ILE A 49 -1.79 -4.52 0.15
CA ILE A 49 -2.18 -3.22 -0.38
C ILE A 49 -1.35 -2.94 -1.63
N LEU A 50 -1.96 -2.46 -2.69
CA LEU A 50 -1.27 -1.91 -3.85
C LEU A 50 -0.96 -0.44 -3.59
N MET A 51 0.31 -0.08 -3.54
CA MET A 51 0.76 1.32 -3.49
C MET A 51 1.20 1.80 -4.86
N ALA A 52 0.86 3.04 -5.19
CA ALA A 52 1.21 3.72 -6.43
C ALA A 52 1.75 5.13 -6.17
N ALA A 53 2.48 5.71 -7.14
CA ALA A 53 3.01 7.06 -7.05
C ALA A 53 1.93 8.12 -7.21
N ASP A 54 0.93 7.84 -8.04
CA ASP A 54 -0.19 8.72 -8.39
C ASP A 54 -1.38 7.92 -8.91
N GLN A 55 -2.46 8.64 -9.21
CA GLN A 55 -3.71 8.02 -9.65
C GLN A 55 -3.63 7.45 -11.06
N SER A 56 -2.76 7.97 -11.92
CA SER A 56 -2.61 7.45 -13.29
C SER A 56 -2.09 6.02 -13.29
N GLN A 57 -1.23 5.67 -12.35
CA GLN A 57 -0.74 4.30 -12.16
C GLN A 57 -1.84 3.34 -11.66
N LEU A 58 -2.96 3.85 -11.17
CA LEU A 58 -4.09 3.06 -10.65
C LEU A 58 -5.27 2.97 -11.64
N ALA A 59 -5.20 3.63 -12.79
CA ALA A 59 -6.34 3.76 -13.70
C ALA A 59 -6.99 2.41 -14.07
N ASP A 60 -6.17 1.42 -14.43
CA ASP A 60 -6.64 0.13 -14.96
C ASP A 60 -6.55 -1.03 -13.94
N VAL A 61 -6.08 -0.77 -12.71
CA VAL A 61 -5.76 -1.85 -11.74
C VAL A 61 -6.99 -2.57 -11.18
N LEU A 62 -8.17 -1.95 -11.25
CA LEU A 62 -9.40 -2.55 -10.74
C LEU A 62 -10.02 -3.58 -11.70
N GLY A 63 -9.61 -3.58 -12.98
CA GLY A 63 -10.25 -4.38 -14.03
C GLY A 63 -11.71 -3.96 -14.31
N MET A 64 -12.06 -2.74 -13.92
CA MET A 64 -13.37 -2.09 -14.16
C MET A 64 -13.24 -0.57 -14.10
N ALA A 65 -14.23 0.14 -14.63
CA ALA A 65 -14.26 1.60 -14.56
C ALA A 65 -14.36 2.12 -13.12
N TRP A 66 -13.63 3.20 -12.82
CA TRP A 66 -13.75 3.92 -11.56
C TRP A 66 -15.10 4.64 -11.49
N ARG A 67 -15.72 4.58 -10.33
CA ARG A 67 -16.94 5.34 -10.04
C ARG A 67 -16.61 6.77 -9.61
N ALA A 68 -17.52 7.70 -9.82
CA ALA A 68 -17.33 9.10 -9.44
C ALA A 68 -17.09 9.24 -7.92
N GLU A 69 -17.83 8.51 -7.11
CA GLU A 69 -17.71 8.53 -5.64
C GLU A 69 -16.34 8.03 -5.15
N TRP A 70 -15.72 7.10 -5.89
CA TRP A 70 -14.37 6.61 -5.57
C TRP A 70 -13.31 7.63 -5.93
N LEU A 71 -13.44 8.29 -7.08
CA LEU A 71 -12.55 9.35 -7.54
C LEU A 71 -12.59 10.56 -6.61
N GLU A 72 -13.78 10.96 -6.18
CA GLU A 72 -13.98 12.08 -5.25
C GLU A 72 -13.27 11.84 -3.93
N LEU A 73 -13.49 10.66 -3.30
CA LEU A 73 -12.80 10.36 -2.05
C LEU A 73 -11.30 10.19 -2.23
N ALA A 74 -10.87 9.53 -3.31
CA ALA A 74 -9.45 9.37 -3.62
C ALA A 74 -8.74 10.74 -3.74
N ALA A 75 -9.33 11.69 -4.45
CA ALA A 75 -8.79 13.05 -4.58
C ALA A 75 -8.73 13.80 -3.24
N ALA A 76 -9.67 13.54 -2.32
CA ALA A 76 -9.70 14.17 -0.99
C ALA A 76 -8.68 13.58 -0.02
N VAL A 77 -8.27 12.31 -0.18
CA VAL A 77 -7.45 11.60 0.82
C VAL A 77 -6.06 11.20 0.35
N TRP A 78 -5.77 11.31 -0.94
CA TRP A 78 -4.46 10.99 -1.53
C TRP A 78 -3.78 12.20 -2.16
N PRO A 79 -2.43 12.28 -2.00
CA PRO A 79 -1.54 11.40 -1.25
C PRO A 79 -1.75 11.47 0.25
N GLY A 80 -1.73 10.30 0.95
CA GLY A 80 -1.98 10.32 2.39
C GLY A 80 -2.06 8.96 3.08
N ALA A 81 -2.40 9.03 4.36
CA ALA A 81 -2.46 7.90 5.29
C ALA A 81 -3.79 7.11 5.21
N VAL A 82 -4.41 7.03 4.04
CA VAL A 82 -5.69 6.34 3.82
C VAL A 82 -5.55 5.27 2.74
N THR A 83 -6.04 4.08 3.03
CA THR A 83 -6.19 2.97 2.09
C THR A 83 -7.66 2.84 1.71
N LEU A 84 -7.97 2.84 0.42
CA LEU A 84 -9.29 2.59 -0.12
C LEU A 84 -9.37 1.15 -0.63
N VAL A 85 -10.30 0.37 -0.12
CA VAL A 85 -10.58 -1.00 -0.57
C VAL A 85 -11.76 -0.96 -1.51
N LEU A 86 -11.51 -1.27 -2.78
CA LEU A 86 -12.48 -1.18 -3.87
C LEU A 86 -12.74 -2.55 -4.47
N PRO A 87 -13.93 -2.82 -5.02
CA PRO A 87 -14.17 -3.98 -5.87
C PRO A 87 -13.15 -4.03 -7.00
N ALA A 88 -12.58 -5.20 -7.24
CA ALA A 88 -11.56 -5.38 -8.27
C ALA A 88 -11.64 -6.77 -8.87
N LYS A 89 -11.19 -6.89 -10.13
CA LYS A 89 -11.10 -8.14 -10.89
C LYS A 89 -9.75 -8.20 -11.61
N GLY A 90 -9.38 -9.39 -12.06
CA GLY A 90 -8.16 -9.61 -12.83
C GLY A 90 -6.95 -9.98 -11.97
N ASP A 91 -5.80 -10.11 -12.63
CA ASP A 91 -4.61 -10.75 -12.09
C ASP A 91 -4.04 -10.05 -10.85
N TRP A 92 -4.12 -8.73 -10.78
CA TRP A 92 -3.61 -7.98 -9.63
C TRP A 92 -4.50 -8.14 -8.39
N ALA A 93 -5.83 -8.16 -8.59
CA ALA A 93 -6.75 -8.43 -7.48
C ALA A 93 -6.51 -9.84 -6.93
N GLU A 94 -6.41 -10.82 -7.81
CA GLU A 94 -6.14 -12.20 -7.41
C GLU A 94 -4.74 -12.36 -6.78
N ALA A 95 -3.71 -11.71 -7.33
CA ALA A 95 -2.35 -11.76 -6.79
C ALA A 95 -2.22 -11.14 -5.39
N LEU A 96 -3.01 -10.12 -5.05
CA LEU A 96 -2.92 -9.41 -3.76
C LEU A 96 -4.00 -9.81 -2.76
N HIS A 97 -5.11 -10.37 -3.21
CA HIS A 97 -6.24 -10.80 -2.39
C HIS A 97 -6.92 -12.03 -3.02
N PRO A 98 -6.28 -13.20 -2.99
CA PRO A 98 -6.79 -14.41 -3.62
C PRO A 98 -8.24 -14.72 -3.20
N GLY A 99 -9.15 -14.85 -4.18
CA GLY A 99 -10.57 -15.10 -3.96
C GLY A 99 -11.38 -13.97 -3.32
N GLY A 100 -10.76 -12.82 -3.04
CA GLY A 100 -11.41 -11.74 -2.27
C GLY A 100 -12.23 -10.74 -3.07
N GLY A 101 -12.04 -10.64 -4.40
CA GLY A 101 -12.81 -9.76 -5.29
C GLY A 101 -12.67 -8.27 -4.99
N SER A 102 -11.64 -7.85 -4.27
CA SER A 102 -11.37 -6.46 -3.90
C SER A 102 -9.87 -6.19 -3.80
N LEU A 103 -9.47 -4.92 -3.93
CA LEU A 103 -8.08 -4.49 -3.85
C LEU A 103 -7.97 -3.25 -2.96
N GLY A 104 -7.07 -3.30 -1.98
CA GLY A 104 -6.69 -2.13 -1.19
C GLY A 104 -5.69 -1.27 -1.96
N LEU A 105 -6.01 0.01 -2.16
CA LEU A 105 -5.21 0.97 -2.93
C LEU A 105 -4.72 2.09 -2.02
N ARG A 106 -3.49 2.59 -2.24
CA ARG A 106 -2.96 3.75 -1.54
C ARG A 106 -1.94 4.51 -2.36
N ILE A 107 -1.98 5.85 -2.27
CA ILE A 107 -0.91 6.75 -2.70
C ILE A 107 -0.34 7.39 -1.44
N PRO A 108 0.92 7.05 -1.04
CA PRO A 108 1.50 7.56 0.20
C PRO A 108 1.92 9.04 0.06
N ALA A 109 1.88 9.81 1.15
CA ALA A 109 2.38 11.19 1.16
C ALA A 109 3.92 11.29 1.24
N CYS A 110 4.63 10.20 1.52
CA CYS A 110 6.09 10.13 1.58
C CYS A 110 6.71 10.34 0.18
N ALA A 111 7.57 11.34 0.03
CA ALA A 111 8.19 11.69 -1.25
C ALA A 111 9.11 10.59 -1.78
N GLU A 112 9.90 9.98 -0.90
CA GLU A 112 10.83 8.89 -1.21
C GLU A 112 10.08 7.65 -1.72
N ALA A 113 8.97 7.30 -1.07
CA ALA A 113 8.10 6.22 -1.51
C ALA A 113 7.55 6.48 -2.91
N ARG A 114 7.03 7.69 -3.15
CA ARG A 114 6.48 8.06 -4.45
C ARG A 114 7.53 8.10 -5.55
N GLU A 115 8.77 8.50 -5.23
CA GLU A 115 9.88 8.45 -6.16
C GLU A 115 10.20 7.01 -6.58
N LEU A 116 10.30 6.09 -5.61
CA LEU A 116 10.47 4.67 -5.92
C LEU A 116 9.32 4.16 -6.82
N LEU A 117 8.07 4.48 -6.45
CA LEU A 117 6.87 4.02 -7.17
C LEU A 117 6.77 4.59 -8.60
N ARG A 118 7.33 5.79 -8.88
CA ARG A 118 7.43 6.29 -10.26
C ARG A 118 8.36 5.44 -11.12
N HIS A 119 9.45 4.93 -10.55
CA HIS A 119 10.40 4.09 -11.25
C HIS A 119 9.97 2.63 -11.35
N SER A 120 9.36 2.08 -10.32
CA SER A 120 8.99 0.65 -10.26
C SER A 120 7.61 0.34 -10.84
N GLY A 121 6.74 1.34 -10.99
CA GLY A 121 5.30 1.13 -11.07
C GLY A 121 4.68 0.75 -9.71
N PRO A 122 3.40 0.42 -9.68
CA PRO A 122 2.70 0.02 -8.46
C PRO A 122 3.30 -1.23 -7.82
N LEU A 123 3.34 -1.27 -6.48
CA LEU A 123 3.91 -2.36 -5.69
C LEU A 123 2.88 -2.95 -4.72
N ALA A 124 2.88 -4.28 -4.60
CA ALA A 124 2.25 -4.99 -3.49
C ALA A 124 2.99 -4.68 -2.20
N THR A 125 2.29 -4.24 -1.17
CA THR A 125 2.90 -3.74 0.07
C THR A 125 2.20 -4.22 1.32
N THR A 126 2.96 -4.25 2.40
CA THR A 126 2.49 -4.47 3.78
C THR A 126 3.47 -3.81 4.76
N SER A 127 3.12 -3.69 6.05
CA SER A 127 4.05 -3.21 7.08
C SER A 127 5.25 -4.14 7.28
N VAL A 128 6.39 -3.57 7.69
CA VAL A 128 7.63 -4.31 7.96
C VAL A 128 7.57 -4.95 9.35
N ASN A 129 7.11 -6.20 9.42
CA ASN A 129 7.10 -7.04 10.63
C ASN A 129 6.88 -8.51 10.25
N ARG A 130 7.20 -9.44 11.14
CA ARG A 130 6.64 -10.79 11.09
C ARG A 130 5.16 -10.73 11.47
N SER A 131 4.37 -11.67 11.01
CA SER A 131 2.93 -11.67 11.28
C SER A 131 2.65 -11.79 12.79
N GLY A 132 1.87 -10.86 13.33
CA GLY A 132 1.56 -10.80 14.77
C GLY A 132 2.56 -10.01 15.62
N GLU A 133 3.71 -9.61 15.07
CA GLU A 133 4.71 -8.81 15.79
C GLU A 133 4.50 -7.31 15.54
N LEU A 134 5.16 -6.48 16.34
CA LEU A 134 5.18 -5.03 16.13
C LEU A 134 5.83 -4.68 14.79
N ALA A 135 5.30 -3.67 14.13
CA ALA A 135 5.87 -3.15 12.90
C ALA A 135 7.08 -2.28 13.19
N ALA A 136 8.09 -2.35 12.31
CA ALA A 136 9.22 -1.42 12.35
C ALA A 136 8.73 0.03 12.23
N SER A 137 9.40 0.94 12.94
CA SER A 137 9.19 2.38 12.88
C SER A 137 10.35 3.13 12.19
N SER A 138 11.46 2.45 11.96
CA SER A 138 12.70 3.01 11.40
C SER A 138 13.36 2.08 10.39
N ALA A 139 14.32 2.63 9.63
CA ALA A 139 15.17 1.85 8.72
C ALA A 139 16.02 0.80 9.46
N ALA A 140 16.52 1.15 10.65
CA ALA A 140 17.32 0.24 11.46
C ALA A 140 16.51 -0.97 11.93
N GLU A 141 15.30 -0.75 12.43
CA GLU A 141 14.39 -1.82 12.82
C GLU A 141 13.96 -2.67 11.61
N ALA A 142 13.67 -2.02 10.47
CA ALA A 142 13.32 -2.72 9.23
C ALA A 142 14.45 -3.64 8.76
N ALA A 143 15.71 -3.17 8.80
CA ALA A 143 16.89 -3.95 8.47
C ALA A 143 17.12 -5.10 9.46
N ALA A 144 16.84 -4.91 10.74
CA ALA A 144 16.96 -5.95 11.75
C ALA A 144 15.95 -7.10 11.53
N ILE A 145 14.72 -6.77 11.11
CA ILE A 145 13.67 -7.77 10.85
C ILE A 145 13.94 -8.55 9.54
N PHE A 146 14.43 -7.86 8.50
CA PHE A 146 14.71 -8.45 7.18
C PHE A 146 16.10 -8.06 6.67
N PRO A 147 17.20 -8.55 7.31
CA PRO A 147 18.56 -8.12 6.97
C PRO A 147 19.01 -8.49 5.54
N GLN A 148 18.30 -9.42 4.89
CA GLN A 148 18.58 -9.85 3.52
C GLN A 148 17.95 -8.93 2.46
N LEU A 149 17.06 -8.00 2.85
CA LEU A 149 16.35 -7.15 1.89
C LEU A 149 17.03 -5.78 1.75
N PRO A 150 17.10 -5.25 0.52
CA PRO A 150 17.61 -3.91 0.29
C PRO A 150 16.64 -2.85 0.83
N LEU A 151 17.22 -1.72 1.27
CA LEU A 151 16.49 -0.55 1.73
C LEU A 151 16.60 0.59 0.72
N LEU A 152 15.50 1.33 0.53
CA LEU A 152 15.51 2.61 -0.17
C LEU A 152 16.35 3.63 0.62
N GLY A 153 17.28 4.32 -0.06
CA GLY A 153 17.97 5.49 0.49
C GLY A 153 17.29 6.81 0.10
N PRO A 154 17.74 7.90 0.68
CA PRO A 154 18.79 8.01 1.70
C PRO A 154 18.36 7.54 3.09
N LEU A 155 19.35 7.31 3.96
CA LEU A 155 19.12 6.98 5.37
C LEU A 155 19.66 8.12 6.25
N PRO A 156 19.07 8.36 7.42
CA PRO A 156 17.88 7.71 7.98
C PRO A 156 16.61 8.07 7.21
N TRP A 157 15.57 7.21 7.26
CA TRP A 157 14.28 7.54 6.69
C TRP A 157 13.60 8.71 7.42
N PRO A 158 12.74 9.49 6.74
CA PRO A 158 11.91 10.49 7.40
C PRO A 158 11.08 9.88 8.53
N ALA A 159 10.83 10.67 9.57
CA ALA A 159 9.95 10.24 10.65
C ALA A 159 8.54 9.97 10.10
N ALA A 160 8.04 8.78 10.36
CA ALA A 160 6.69 8.35 10.00
C ALA A 160 5.72 8.57 11.18
N ALA A 161 4.42 8.57 10.92
CA ALA A 161 3.41 8.70 11.98
C ALA A 161 3.42 7.53 12.99
N GLY A 162 4.06 6.41 12.66
CA GLY A 162 4.12 5.22 13.53
C GLY A 162 2.78 4.47 13.65
N ILE A 163 1.76 4.91 12.95
CA ILE A 163 0.40 4.36 12.99
C ILE A 163 0.04 3.85 11.59
N ALA A 164 -0.57 2.66 11.51
CA ALA A 164 -1.04 2.10 10.26
C ALA A 164 -2.08 3.00 9.57
N SER A 165 -2.13 2.96 8.23
CA SER A 165 -3.14 3.72 7.47
C SER A 165 -4.56 3.43 7.93
N ARG A 166 -5.42 4.43 7.86
CA ARG A 166 -6.87 4.22 7.93
C ARG A 166 -7.30 3.37 6.72
N VAL A 167 -8.30 2.51 6.90
CA VAL A 167 -8.81 1.66 5.82
C VAL A 167 -10.30 1.89 5.69
N LEU A 168 -10.72 2.34 4.52
CA LEU A 168 -12.11 2.51 4.11
C LEU A 168 -12.40 1.50 2.99
N ALA A 169 -13.53 0.82 3.06
CA ALA A 169 -13.98 -0.09 2.01
C ALA A 169 -15.29 0.39 1.40
N TRP A 170 -15.39 0.29 0.08
CA TRP A 170 -16.65 0.50 -0.62
C TRP A 170 -17.47 -0.79 -0.59
N ARG A 171 -18.60 -0.77 0.09
CA ARG A 171 -19.53 -1.90 0.22
C ARG A 171 -20.95 -1.41 0.21
N ASP A 172 -21.83 -2.10 -0.50
CA ASP A 172 -23.28 -1.84 -0.53
C ASP A 172 -23.63 -0.38 -0.92
N GLY A 173 -22.78 0.24 -1.77
CA GLY A 173 -23.00 1.60 -2.25
C GLY A 173 -22.53 2.71 -1.30
N ASP A 174 -21.75 2.39 -0.25
CA ASP A 174 -21.26 3.37 0.73
C ASP A 174 -19.85 3.03 1.23
N TRP A 175 -19.22 3.99 1.91
CA TRP A 175 -17.92 3.84 2.53
C TRP A 175 -18.03 3.33 3.97
N GLN A 176 -17.36 2.23 4.26
CA GLN A 176 -17.30 1.61 5.58
C GLN A 176 -15.88 1.69 6.15
N LEU A 177 -15.74 2.18 7.38
CA LEU A 177 -14.47 2.19 8.09
C LEU A 177 -14.14 0.78 8.57
N LEU A 178 -13.04 0.20 8.07
CA LEU A 178 -12.54 -1.11 8.50
C LEU A 178 -11.44 -1.02 9.55
N ARG A 179 -10.65 0.07 9.55
CA ARG A 179 -9.55 0.28 10.49
C ARG A 179 -9.25 1.76 10.65
N GLY A 180 -8.87 2.15 11.87
CA GLY A 180 -8.42 3.51 12.22
C GLY A 180 -9.44 4.24 13.09
N ALA A 181 -9.12 5.48 13.49
CA ALA A 181 -10.03 6.34 14.22
C ALA A 181 -11.23 6.75 13.35
N ALA A 182 -12.32 7.16 14.00
CA ALA A 182 -13.52 7.62 13.31
C ALA A 182 -13.19 8.59 12.18
N TRP A 183 -13.88 8.44 11.07
CA TRP A 183 -13.73 9.33 9.91
C TRP A 183 -14.13 10.76 10.35
N PRO A 184 -13.33 11.81 10.03
CA PRO A 184 -13.74 13.17 10.28
C PRO A 184 -15.03 13.51 9.51
N PRO A 185 -15.73 14.59 9.89
CA PRO A 185 -17.14 14.78 9.59
C PRO A 185 -17.46 14.73 8.11
N GLN A 186 -18.62 14.21 7.83
CA GLN A 186 -19.26 14.07 6.54
C GLN A 186 -18.97 15.23 5.59
N VAL A 187 -18.27 14.97 4.50
CA VAL A 187 -18.34 15.82 3.32
C VAL A 187 -19.70 15.51 2.68
N GLY A 188 -20.65 16.43 2.83
CA GLY A 188 -21.92 16.40 2.14
C GLY A 188 -23.05 15.61 2.84
N GLY A 189 -23.65 16.19 3.87
CA GLY A 189 -25.03 15.90 4.23
C GLY A 189 -25.91 16.28 3.03
N ARG A 190 -26.61 15.33 2.44
CA ARG A 190 -27.71 15.64 1.52
C ARG A 190 -28.69 16.52 2.28
N PRO A 191 -29.10 17.70 1.76
CA PRO A 191 -30.29 18.36 2.29
C PRO A 191 -31.49 17.46 1.98
N GLY A 192 -32.28 17.18 3.02
CA GLY A 192 -33.57 16.49 2.90
C GLY A 192 -34.59 17.29 2.12
#